data_3260d5bf57439fec4fab2d3dbff29ba5
#
_entry.id   3260d5bf57439fec4fab2d3dbff29ba5
#
_cell.length_a   1.000
_cell.length_b   1.000
_cell.length_c   1.000
_cell.angle_alpha   90.00
_cell.angle_beta   90.00
_cell.angle_gamma   90.00
#
_symmetry.space_group_name_H-M   'P 1'
#
loop_
_entity.id
_entity.type
_entity.pdbx_description
1 polymer ?
#
loop_
_entity_poly.entity_id
_entity_poly.type
_entity_poly.pdbx_seq_one_letter_code
_entity_poly.pdbx_strand_id
1 'polypeptide(L)'
;LEPTQSLAANDIAFDFQDVDAFMKSGGQRGPQRRVLREGTFAINLVQFIVLTDERVYSMPLSREEVSVIQGMATVIAERGGFFPVIIKDTDDKIGIATVHDGPSLAQGEIIAPVTGDDPKNAETYHNKFQDPDKFLKAGGFRGRQLQVLVEGTYYVNRLFATVEMIQKTVIEVGNVGVVVSYTGAAGEDLSGKEYRHGELVARGQRGVWDEALLPGKYAFNTYAGKVVSVPTTNFILKWISSQSGAHKFDENLSEVSLITKDAFEPSLPLSVVVHIDYQKAPLVIQRFGDIKRLVEQTLDPMVAAYFKNIGQTRTLIQLLQERSDIQQIASAEMKEKFKHYNLELEEVLIGTPSSPAEDVQIESILTQLRSRQIAEEQVETYGRQEKAALKERELREAESRAQMQTSMTQAELNIEIQSSQGKADYQRSIQQAAQIRALAEAEAEKVARIGIAQALATEEQVRAYGGPQFQVTQTVLNRFAEAIEQSKVDVVPRVIVGANKDSGSGNIMEALLAMLLSDRFGALSNEAQGKRSEEAEQLRADIRKSMTTK
;
A
#
# COMPACT_ATOMS: atom_id res chain seq x y z
N LEU A 1 12.63 -18.80 -21.99
CA LEU A 1 11.27 -18.88 -21.51
C LEU A 1 10.89 -17.55 -20.95
N GLU A 2 10.04 -16.84 -21.67
CA GLU A 2 9.33 -15.74 -21.05
C GLU A 2 8.47 -16.33 -19.92
N PRO A 3 8.66 -15.92 -18.70
CA PRO A 3 8.14 -16.64 -17.53
C PRO A 3 6.63 -16.62 -17.37
N THR A 4 5.87 -16.05 -18.28
CA THR A 4 4.44 -15.83 -18.13
C THR A 4 3.66 -15.84 -19.44
N GLN A 5 4.00 -16.74 -20.34
CA GLN A 5 3.27 -16.83 -21.62
C GLN A 5 1.93 -17.53 -21.54
N SER A 6 1.62 -18.18 -20.46
CA SER A 6 0.38 -18.93 -20.36
C SER A 6 -0.66 -18.22 -19.51
N LEU A 7 -1.85 -18.17 -20.01
CA LEU A 7 -2.79 -17.13 -19.64
C LEU A 7 -4.19 -17.56 -19.25
N ALA A 8 -4.47 -18.81 -19.02
CA ALA A 8 -5.80 -19.15 -18.57
C ALA A 8 -5.74 -20.09 -17.39
N ALA A 9 -5.83 -19.55 -16.23
CA ALA A 9 -6.44 -20.26 -15.12
C ALA A 9 -7.68 -19.47 -14.78
N ASN A 10 -8.78 -20.11 -14.80
CA ASN A 10 -10.01 -19.49 -14.37
C ASN A 10 -10.63 -20.29 -13.24
N ASP A 11 -11.51 -19.67 -12.53
CA ASP A 11 -12.20 -20.26 -11.39
C ASP A 11 -13.06 -21.47 -11.78
N ILE A 12 -13.36 -21.63 -13.08
CA ILE A 12 -14.18 -22.70 -13.64
C ILE A 12 -13.44 -24.05 -13.61
N ALA A 13 -12.13 -24.06 -13.67
CA ALA A 13 -11.32 -25.28 -13.66
C ALA A 13 -11.05 -25.83 -12.24
N PHE A 14 -11.67 -25.29 -11.21
CA PHE A 14 -11.54 -25.73 -9.82
C PHE A 14 -10.09 -25.95 -9.40
N ASP A 15 -9.24 -24.93 -9.56
CA ASP A 15 -7.82 -25.03 -9.29
C ASP A 15 -7.12 -26.17 -10.05
N PHE A 16 -7.39 -26.27 -11.35
CA PHE A 16 -6.82 -27.27 -12.29
C PHE A 16 -7.26 -28.72 -12.03
N GLN A 17 -8.27 -28.95 -11.21
CA GLN A 17 -8.79 -30.30 -10.96
C GLN A 17 -9.72 -30.78 -12.10
N ASP A 18 -10.37 -29.84 -12.79
CA ASP A 18 -11.22 -30.13 -13.97
C ASP A 18 -10.50 -29.77 -15.28
N VAL A 19 -9.91 -30.77 -15.91
CA VAL A 19 -9.17 -30.60 -17.17
C VAL A 19 -10.09 -30.16 -18.31
N ASP A 20 -11.31 -30.72 -18.39
CA ASP A 20 -12.25 -30.40 -19.45
C ASP A 20 -12.74 -28.95 -19.34
N ALA A 21 -13.03 -28.49 -18.14
CA ALA A 21 -13.38 -27.11 -17.89
C ALA A 21 -12.22 -26.16 -18.21
N PHE A 22 -10.98 -26.55 -17.86
CA PHE A 22 -9.78 -25.80 -18.21
C PHE A 22 -9.64 -25.64 -19.73
N MET A 23 -9.74 -26.74 -20.48
CA MET A 23 -9.61 -26.70 -21.94
C MET A 23 -10.75 -25.93 -22.61
N LYS A 24 -12.00 -26.14 -22.19
CA LYS A 24 -13.18 -25.44 -22.73
C LYS A 24 -13.16 -23.94 -22.48
N SER A 25 -12.54 -23.50 -21.39
CA SER A 25 -12.42 -22.09 -21.05
C SER A 25 -11.26 -21.37 -21.74
N GLY A 26 -10.53 -22.06 -22.64
CA GLY A 26 -9.40 -21.50 -23.37
C GLY A 26 -8.06 -21.63 -22.63
N GLY A 27 -7.94 -22.61 -21.75
CA GLY A 27 -6.69 -22.92 -21.06
C GLY A 27 -5.54 -23.17 -22.03
N GLN A 28 -4.40 -22.53 -21.78
CA GLN A 28 -3.22 -22.56 -22.65
C GLN A 28 -2.10 -23.39 -22.05
N ARG A 29 -1.27 -23.97 -22.91
CA ARG A 29 -0.05 -24.65 -22.49
C ARG A 29 0.99 -23.63 -22.00
N GLY A 30 1.68 -23.98 -20.91
CA GLY A 30 2.79 -23.21 -20.35
C GLY A 30 2.60 -22.89 -18.87
N PRO A 31 3.45 -22.02 -18.30
CA PRO A 31 3.34 -21.62 -16.90
C PRO A 31 2.00 -20.94 -16.63
N GLN A 32 1.26 -21.43 -15.65
CA GLN A 32 -0.05 -20.89 -15.33
C GLN A 32 0.09 -19.68 -14.40
N ARG A 33 -0.74 -18.65 -14.62
CA ARG A 33 -0.75 -17.42 -13.80
C ARG A 33 -1.26 -17.68 -12.40
N ARG A 34 -2.28 -18.53 -12.27
CA ARG A 34 -2.83 -18.90 -10.96
C ARG A 34 -1.87 -19.83 -10.23
N VAL A 35 -1.61 -19.55 -8.98
CA VAL A 35 -0.85 -20.42 -8.08
C VAL A 35 -1.79 -21.22 -7.20
N LEU A 36 -1.45 -22.47 -6.93
CA LEU A 36 -2.10 -23.27 -5.91
C LEU A 36 -1.56 -22.82 -4.55
N ARG A 37 -2.47 -22.59 -3.64
CA ARG A 37 -2.14 -22.28 -2.24
C ARG A 37 -2.07 -23.57 -1.43
N GLU A 38 -1.97 -23.44 -0.13
CA GLU A 38 -2.05 -24.57 0.79
C GLU A 38 -3.37 -25.32 0.61
N GLY A 39 -3.31 -26.65 0.48
CA GLY A 39 -4.51 -27.46 0.28
C GLY A 39 -4.19 -28.84 -0.30
N THR A 40 -5.25 -29.61 -0.51
CA THR A 40 -5.18 -30.90 -1.20
C THR A 40 -5.90 -30.79 -2.53
N PHE A 41 -5.18 -31.08 -3.61
CA PHE A 41 -5.67 -30.93 -4.97
C PHE A 41 -5.54 -32.25 -5.72
N ALA A 42 -6.60 -32.66 -6.41
CA ALA A 42 -6.60 -33.83 -7.29
C ALA A 42 -6.22 -33.41 -8.72
N ILE A 43 -4.93 -33.25 -8.98
CA ILE A 43 -4.41 -32.79 -10.27
C ILE A 43 -4.07 -33.97 -11.20
N ASN A 44 -4.53 -33.90 -12.44
CA ASN A 44 -4.16 -34.85 -13.48
C ASN A 44 -2.72 -34.58 -13.97
N LEU A 45 -1.77 -35.39 -13.54
CA LEU A 45 -0.35 -35.25 -13.89
C LEU A 45 -0.01 -35.60 -15.35
N VAL A 46 -0.95 -36.16 -16.12
CA VAL A 46 -0.79 -36.32 -17.58
C VAL A 46 -0.94 -34.98 -18.30
N GLN A 47 -1.74 -34.08 -17.75
CA GLN A 47 -2.04 -32.79 -18.34
C GLN A 47 -1.26 -31.64 -17.70
N PHE A 48 -0.94 -31.76 -16.43
CA PHE A 48 -0.28 -30.72 -15.67
C PHE A 48 1.01 -31.21 -15.00
N ILE A 49 1.99 -30.32 -14.94
CA ILE A 49 3.20 -30.46 -14.14
C ILE A 49 3.04 -29.52 -12.96
N VAL A 50 3.21 -30.02 -11.73
CA VAL A 50 3.11 -29.21 -10.52
C VAL A 50 4.49 -29.02 -9.94
N LEU A 51 4.88 -27.75 -9.84
CA LEU A 51 6.13 -27.31 -9.22
C LEU A 51 5.84 -26.91 -7.77
N THR A 52 6.58 -27.47 -6.84
CA THR A 52 6.54 -27.08 -5.42
C THR A 52 7.96 -26.80 -4.93
N ASP A 53 8.08 -26.33 -3.72
CA ASP A 53 9.38 -26.09 -3.06
C ASP A 53 10.19 -27.40 -2.92
N GLU A 54 9.53 -28.50 -2.59
CA GLU A 54 10.19 -29.77 -2.31
C GLU A 54 10.52 -30.57 -3.58
N ARG A 55 9.61 -30.58 -4.55
CA ARG A 55 9.75 -31.44 -5.75
C ARG A 55 8.82 -31.04 -6.90
N VAL A 56 9.10 -31.63 -8.05
CA VAL A 56 8.25 -31.56 -9.25
C VAL A 56 7.38 -32.81 -9.33
N TYR A 57 6.08 -32.63 -9.43
CA TYR A 57 5.13 -33.72 -9.66
C TYR A 57 4.78 -33.75 -11.16
N SER A 58 5.10 -34.82 -11.82
CA SER A 58 4.85 -35.02 -13.26
C SER A 58 4.87 -36.49 -13.64
N MET A 59 4.34 -36.81 -14.81
CA MET A 59 4.69 -38.03 -15.52
C MET A 59 6.18 -37.96 -15.97
N PRO A 60 6.77 -39.09 -16.43
CA PRO A 60 8.14 -39.06 -16.98
C PRO A 60 8.26 -38.05 -18.11
N LEU A 61 9.23 -37.14 -17.97
CA LEU A 61 9.47 -36.02 -18.86
C LEU A 61 10.61 -36.32 -19.84
N SER A 62 10.57 -35.70 -20.99
CA SER A 62 11.69 -35.66 -21.94
C SER A 62 12.85 -34.83 -21.40
N ARG A 63 14.04 -34.99 -21.94
CA ARG A 63 15.22 -34.20 -21.52
C ARG A 63 15.01 -32.70 -21.70
N GLU A 64 14.34 -32.29 -22.76
CA GLU A 64 14.04 -30.88 -23.05
C GLU A 64 13.06 -30.31 -22.01
N GLU A 65 12.02 -31.06 -21.69
CA GLU A 65 11.04 -30.64 -20.66
C GLU A 65 11.68 -30.54 -19.28
N VAL A 66 12.54 -31.48 -18.91
CA VAL A 66 13.31 -31.40 -17.65
C VAL A 66 14.14 -30.12 -17.58
N SER A 67 14.83 -29.76 -18.68
CA SER A 67 15.64 -28.54 -18.73
C SER A 67 14.77 -27.29 -18.56
N VAL A 68 13.62 -27.24 -19.22
CA VAL A 68 12.65 -26.14 -19.11
C VAL A 68 12.12 -26.00 -17.67
N ILE A 69 11.72 -27.12 -17.07
CA ILE A 69 11.17 -27.14 -15.71
C ILE A 69 12.23 -26.75 -14.68
N GLN A 70 13.45 -27.23 -14.83
CA GLN A 70 14.58 -26.82 -13.97
C GLN A 70 14.87 -25.33 -14.10
N GLY A 71 14.86 -24.79 -15.33
CA GLY A 71 14.99 -23.35 -15.56
C GLY A 71 13.90 -22.54 -14.87
N MET A 72 12.66 -23.01 -14.93
CA MET A 72 11.54 -22.37 -14.21
C MET A 72 11.72 -22.42 -12.70
N ALA A 73 12.06 -23.59 -12.15
CA ALA A 73 12.29 -23.77 -10.73
C ALA A 73 13.43 -22.84 -10.22
N THR A 74 14.51 -22.73 -10.99
CA THR A 74 15.62 -21.81 -10.70
C THR A 74 15.15 -20.36 -10.66
N VAL A 75 14.41 -19.92 -11.68
CA VAL A 75 13.86 -18.55 -11.71
C VAL A 75 12.92 -18.28 -10.53
N ILE A 76 12.07 -19.24 -10.16
CA ILE A 76 11.19 -19.10 -9.01
C ILE A 76 12.01 -19.00 -7.71
N ALA A 77 13.03 -19.85 -7.55
CA ALA A 77 13.90 -19.84 -6.37
C ALA A 77 14.65 -18.51 -6.23
N GLU A 78 15.23 -17.98 -7.30
CA GLU A 78 15.91 -16.68 -7.34
C GLU A 78 14.97 -15.51 -6.99
N ARG A 79 13.69 -15.65 -7.30
CA ARG A 79 12.66 -14.64 -7.02
C ARG A 79 11.97 -14.79 -5.67
N GLY A 80 12.52 -15.59 -4.77
CA GLY A 80 12.02 -15.79 -3.40
C GLY A 80 11.18 -17.06 -3.20
N GLY A 81 11.27 -18.03 -4.11
CA GLY A 81 10.69 -19.36 -3.96
C GLY A 81 9.16 -19.39 -3.95
N PHE A 82 8.61 -20.44 -3.39
CA PHE A 82 7.16 -20.67 -3.30
C PHE A 82 6.51 -20.06 -2.05
N PHE A 83 7.30 -19.39 -1.22
CA PHE A 83 6.80 -18.80 0.00
C PHE A 83 5.99 -17.53 -0.28
N PRO A 84 4.93 -17.26 0.52
CA PRO A 84 4.21 -16.00 0.44
C PRO A 84 5.11 -14.81 0.80
N VAL A 85 4.82 -13.66 0.25
CA VAL A 85 5.41 -12.38 0.68
C VAL A 85 4.72 -11.95 1.95
N ILE A 86 5.46 -11.93 3.06
CA ILE A 86 4.93 -11.50 4.36
C ILE A 86 5.53 -10.14 4.69
N ILE A 87 4.67 -9.15 4.86
CA ILE A 87 5.04 -7.81 5.29
C ILE A 87 4.45 -7.60 6.68
N LYS A 88 5.34 -7.48 7.67
CA LYS A 88 4.93 -7.27 9.06
C LYS A 88 4.92 -5.77 9.38
N ASP A 89 3.97 -5.34 10.17
CA ASP A 89 3.89 -3.95 10.64
C ASP A 89 5.14 -3.53 11.43
N THR A 90 5.72 -4.47 12.17
CA THR A 90 6.94 -4.26 12.97
C THR A 90 8.19 -3.94 12.16
N ASP A 91 8.21 -4.27 10.87
CA ASP A 91 9.41 -4.16 10.03
C ASP A 91 9.53 -2.79 9.36
N ASP A 92 8.49 -1.95 9.44
CA ASP A 92 8.39 -0.65 8.78
C ASP A 92 8.73 -0.69 7.28
N LYS A 93 8.36 -1.78 6.62
CA LYS A 93 8.63 -2.02 5.20
C LYS A 93 7.35 -2.01 4.38
N ILE A 94 7.53 -1.74 3.09
CA ILE A 94 6.52 -1.91 2.06
C ILE A 94 7.09 -2.76 0.93
N GLY A 95 6.22 -3.43 0.19
CA GLY A 95 6.59 -4.21 -0.98
C GLY A 95 6.35 -3.42 -2.27
N ILE A 96 7.35 -3.39 -3.13
CA ILE A 96 7.23 -2.85 -4.50
C ILE A 96 7.19 -4.02 -5.47
N ALA A 97 6.05 -4.16 -6.14
CA ALA A 97 5.87 -5.21 -7.13
C ALA A 97 6.51 -4.82 -8.47
N THR A 98 7.21 -5.77 -9.09
CA THR A 98 7.64 -5.69 -10.49
C THR A 98 6.96 -6.83 -11.25
N VAL A 99 6.04 -6.47 -12.13
CA VAL A 99 5.31 -7.43 -12.97
C VAL A 99 6.10 -7.74 -14.23
N HIS A 100 6.18 -9.02 -14.59
CA HIS A 100 6.96 -9.52 -15.72
C HIS A 100 6.11 -9.79 -16.97
N ASP A 101 4.77 -9.75 -16.82
CA ASP A 101 3.79 -10.06 -17.87
C ASP A 101 2.93 -8.84 -18.21
N GLY A 102 2.37 -8.85 -19.43
CA GLY A 102 1.51 -7.77 -19.91
C GLY A 102 2.18 -6.83 -20.90
N PRO A 103 1.44 -5.83 -21.38
CA PRO A 103 1.95 -4.83 -22.32
C PRO A 103 3.07 -4.00 -21.70
N SER A 104 3.98 -3.52 -22.53
CA SER A 104 5.03 -2.60 -22.11
C SER A 104 4.44 -1.24 -21.78
N LEU A 105 5.10 -0.51 -20.87
CA LEU A 105 4.78 0.89 -20.61
C LEU A 105 4.93 1.74 -21.86
N ALA A 106 4.19 2.83 -21.92
CA ALA A 106 4.35 3.84 -22.95
C ALA A 106 5.77 4.44 -22.90
N GLN A 107 6.24 4.92 -24.03
CA GLN A 107 7.56 5.57 -24.12
C GLN A 107 7.63 6.78 -23.18
N GLY A 108 8.63 6.82 -22.33
CA GLY A 108 8.85 7.87 -21.34
C GLY A 108 8.25 7.58 -19.95
N GLU A 109 7.42 6.55 -19.80
CA GLU A 109 6.93 6.13 -18.50
C GLU A 109 7.94 5.16 -17.84
N ILE A 110 8.18 5.36 -16.55
CA ILE A 110 9.16 4.58 -15.76
C ILE A 110 8.51 3.58 -14.82
N ILE A 111 7.23 3.77 -14.53
CA ILE A 111 6.49 2.98 -13.56
C ILE A 111 5.04 2.82 -14.03
N ALA A 112 4.45 1.66 -13.81
CA ALA A 112 3.08 1.36 -14.21
C ALA A 112 2.08 2.06 -13.29
N PRO A 113 1.04 2.68 -13.83
CA PRO A 113 0.00 3.32 -13.03
C PRO A 113 -0.79 2.30 -12.20
N VAL A 114 -1.48 2.76 -11.18
CA VAL A 114 -2.38 1.92 -10.38
C VAL A 114 -3.59 1.53 -11.22
N THR A 115 -3.83 0.24 -11.36
CA THR A 115 -4.97 -0.33 -12.08
C THR A 115 -5.61 -1.43 -11.24
N GLY A 116 -6.91 -1.64 -11.37
CA GLY A 116 -7.61 -2.78 -10.77
C GLY A 116 -7.54 -2.88 -9.24
N ASP A 117 -7.49 -1.76 -8.54
CA ASP A 117 -7.36 -1.69 -7.07
C ASP A 117 -8.71 -1.51 -6.35
N ASP A 118 -9.82 -1.42 -7.07
CA ASP A 118 -11.14 -1.27 -6.47
C ASP A 118 -11.75 -2.64 -6.10
N PRO A 119 -11.89 -2.95 -4.80
CA PRO A 119 -12.48 -4.23 -4.34
C PRO A 119 -13.94 -4.42 -4.77
N LYS A 120 -14.64 -3.35 -5.13
CA LYS A 120 -16.04 -3.42 -5.60
C LYS A 120 -16.15 -3.96 -7.02
N ASN A 121 -15.10 -3.83 -7.81
CA ASN A 121 -15.05 -4.36 -9.16
C ASN A 121 -14.45 -5.77 -9.18
N ALA A 122 -15.28 -6.78 -8.96
CA ALA A 122 -14.86 -8.18 -8.89
C ALA A 122 -14.18 -8.68 -10.19
N GLU A 123 -14.41 -8.04 -11.34
CA GLU A 123 -13.84 -8.45 -12.62
C GLU A 123 -12.39 -8.02 -12.81
N THR A 124 -12.00 -6.88 -12.22
CA THR A 124 -10.70 -6.27 -12.41
C THR A 124 -9.88 -6.20 -11.12
N TYR A 125 -10.51 -6.48 -9.97
CA TYR A 125 -9.81 -6.45 -8.68
C TYR A 125 -8.81 -7.60 -8.56
N HIS A 126 -7.54 -7.30 -8.72
CA HIS A 126 -6.45 -8.29 -8.70
C HIS A 126 -5.86 -8.58 -7.32
N ASN A 127 -6.48 -8.06 -6.26
CA ASN A 127 -6.09 -8.31 -4.86
C ASN A 127 -4.58 -8.19 -4.63
N LYS A 128 -4.01 -7.03 -4.95
CA LYS A 128 -2.58 -6.74 -4.74
C LYS A 128 -1.66 -7.74 -5.47
N PHE A 129 -1.87 -7.91 -6.77
CA PHE A 129 -1.10 -8.76 -7.68
C PHE A 129 -1.21 -10.28 -7.43
N GLN A 130 -2.16 -10.70 -6.59
CA GLN A 130 -2.39 -12.12 -6.33
C GLN A 130 -3.24 -12.79 -7.43
N ASP A 131 -3.95 -12.01 -8.24
CA ASP A 131 -4.72 -12.47 -9.39
C ASP A 131 -4.17 -11.83 -10.68
N PRO A 132 -3.26 -12.52 -11.37
CA PRO A 132 -2.64 -11.99 -12.59
C PRO A 132 -3.64 -11.75 -13.73
N ASP A 133 -4.67 -12.59 -13.86
CA ASP A 133 -5.64 -12.45 -14.95
C ASP A 133 -6.50 -11.21 -14.79
N LYS A 134 -6.95 -10.92 -13.57
CA LYS A 134 -7.68 -9.69 -13.27
C LYS A 134 -6.81 -8.45 -13.42
N PHE A 135 -5.52 -8.53 -13.06
CA PHE A 135 -4.56 -7.46 -13.28
C PHE A 135 -4.45 -7.09 -14.77
N LEU A 136 -4.30 -8.09 -15.62
CA LEU A 136 -4.20 -7.89 -17.07
C LEU A 136 -5.53 -7.43 -17.68
N LYS A 137 -6.66 -7.96 -17.19
CA LYS A 137 -8.00 -7.51 -17.58
C LYS A 137 -8.26 -6.06 -17.19
N ALA A 138 -7.67 -5.60 -16.08
CA ALA A 138 -7.70 -4.20 -15.67
C ALA A 138 -6.81 -3.27 -16.53
N GLY A 139 -6.09 -3.81 -17.52
CA GLY A 139 -5.14 -3.06 -18.33
C GLY A 139 -3.79 -2.85 -17.65
N GLY A 140 -3.40 -3.74 -16.74
CA GLY A 140 -2.11 -3.66 -16.07
C GLY A 140 -0.93 -3.83 -17.01
N PHE A 141 0.14 -3.08 -16.75
CA PHE A 141 1.37 -3.08 -17.56
C PHE A 141 2.48 -3.85 -16.86
N ARG A 142 3.35 -4.48 -17.65
CA ARG A 142 4.59 -5.06 -17.14
C ARG A 142 5.53 -3.96 -16.66
N GLY A 143 6.40 -4.30 -15.69
CA GLY A 143 7.36 -3.39 -15.10
C GLY A 143 7.07 -3.11 -13.64
N ARG A 144 7.81 -2.16 -13.08
CA ARG A 144 7.63 -1.74 -11.69
C ARG A 144 6.30 -1.05 -11.52
N GLN A 145 5.58 -1.39 -10.45
CA GLN A 145 4.22 -0.90 -10.20
C GLN A 145 4.23 0.27 -9.22
N LEU A 146 3.40 1.26 -9.48
CA LEU A 146 3.19 2.40 -8.57
C LEU A 146 2.50 1.96 -7.27
N GLN A 147 1.56 1.00 -7.39
CA GLN A 147 0.86 0.45 -6.25
C GLN A 147 1.80 -0.28 -5.32
N VAL A 148 1.76 0.05 -4.04
CA VAL A 148 2.57 -0.58 -3.00
C VAL A 148 1.80 -1.68 -2.28
N LEU A 149 2.53 -2.66 -1.79
CA LEU A 149 2.04 -3.66 -0.85
C LEU A 149 2.36 -3.18 0.56
N VAL A 150 1.34 -3.09 1.39
CA VAL A 150 1.44 -2.75 2.81
C VAL A 150 1.44 -4.02 3.66
N GLU A 151 1.22 -3.90 4.94
CA GLU A 151 1.16 -5.04 5.87
C GLU A 151 0.19 -6.13 5.38
N GLY A 152 0.63 -7.37 5.40
CA GLY A 152 -0.18 -8.52 4.97
C GLY A 152 0.63 -9.70 4.47
N THR A 153 -0.08 -10.74 4.07
CA THR A 153 0.47 -11.95 3.46
C THR A 153 -0.05 -12.05 2.03
N TYR A 154 0.86 -12.14 1.07
CA TYR A 154 0.54 -12.10 -0.36
C TYR A 154 1.08 -13.33 -1.08
N TYR A 155 0.21 -14.06 -1.73
CA TYR A 155 0.52 -15.23 -2.54
C TYR A 155 0.71 -14.81 -3.99
N VAL A 156 1.89 -14.32 -4.30
CA VAL A 156 2.22 -13.79 -5.63
C VAL A 156 2.91 -14.87 -6.47
N ASN A 157 2.43 -15.08 -7.68
CA ASN A 157 3.12 -15.93 -8.64
C ASN A 157 4.48 -15.31 -9.02
N ARG A 158 5.58 -15.99 -8.68
CA ARG A 158 6.95 -15.49 -8.88
C ARG A 158 7.36 -15.40 -10.36
N LEU A 159 6.68 -16.13 -11.22
CA LEU A 159 6.85 -15.96 -12.68
C LEU A 159 6.12 -14.72 -13.18
N PHE A 160 4.99 -14.36 -12.56
CA PHE A 160 4.23 -13.17 -12.90
C PHE A 160 4.82 -11.90 -12.31
N ALA A 161 5.12 -11.91 -11.02
CA ALA A 161 5.65 -10.72 -10.35
C ALA A 161 6.65 -11.06 -9.24
N THR A 162 7.59 -10.15 -9.03
CA THR A 162 8.51 -10.14 -7.90
C THR A 162 8.20 -8.97 -6.98
N VAL A 163 8.50 -9.12 -5.70
CA VAL A 163 8.27 -8.08 -4.70
C VAL A 163 9.58 -7.75 -4.01
N GLU A 164 9.99 -6.51 -4.13
CA GLU A 164 11.15 -5.94 -3.44
C GLU A 164 10.67 -5.23 -2.18
N MET A 165 11.37 -5.44 -1.06
CA MET A 165 11.05 -4.81 0.22
C MET A 165 11.87 -3.55 0.40
N ILE A 166 11.20 -2.42 0.56
CA ILE A 166 11.84 -1.14 0.87
C ILE A 166 11.30 -0.56 2.18
N GLN A 167 12.03 0.35 2.78
CA GLN A 167 11.60 1.03 4.01
C GLN A 167 10.45 1.99 3.73
N LYS A 168 9.52 2.12 4.67
CA LYS A 168 8.54 3.21 4.67
C LYS A 168 9.25 4.55 4.77
N THR A 169 8.70 5.56 4.13
CA THR A 169 9.18 6.92 4.31
C THR A 169 8.71 7.45 5.65
N VAL A 170 9.66 7.78 6.52
CA VAL A 170 9.38 8.35 7.85
C VAL A 170 9.66 9.84 7.79
N ILE A 171 8.68 10.63 8.17
CA ILE A 171 8.82 12.08 8.38
C ILE A 171 8.79 12.32 9.89
N GLU A 172 9.91 12.76 10.42
CA GLU A 172 10.06 13.03 11.85
C GLU A 172 9.35 14.33 12.26
N VAL A 173 9.01 14.41 13.52
CA VAL A 173 8.44 15.65 14.10
C VAL A 173 9.44 16.79 13.94
N GLY A 174 8.95 17.96 13.52
CA GLY A 174 9.79 19.11 13.20
C GLY A 174 10.27 19.17 11.75
N ASN A 175 9.88 18.19 10.93
CA ASN A 175 10.12 18.18 9.49
C ASN A 175 8.81 17.96 8.73
N VAL A 176 8.81 18.36 7.46
CA VAL A 176 7.80 17.96 6.49
C VAL A 176 8.48 17.31 5.29
N GLY A 177 7.76 16.40 4.64
CA GLY A 177 8.23 15.72 3.43
C GLY A 177 7.66 16.38 2.19
N VAL A 178 8.50 17.02 1.38
CA VAL A 178 8.10 17.51 0.07
C VAL A 178 8.29 16.42 -0.97
N VAL A 179 7.22 16.03 -1.63
CA VAL A 179 7.25 14.97 -2.64
C VAL A 179 7.62 15.57 -4.00
N VAL A 180 8.64 15.01 -4.61
CA VAL A 180 9.01 15.25 -6.01
C VAL A 180 8.65 13.98 -6.79
N SER A 181 7.52 14.01 -7.49
CA SER A 181 7.04 12.86 -8.27
C SER A 181 7.63 12.85 -9.67
N TYR A 182 8.16 11.69 -10.08
CA TYR A 182 8.68 11.46 -11.44
C TYR A 182 7.64 10.87 -12.38
N THR A 183 6.47 10.51 -11.85
CA THR A 183 5.39 9.83 -12.55
C THR A 183 4.05 10.53 -12.32
N GLY A 184 3.08 10.21 -13.15
CA GLY A 184 1.74 10.79 -13.12
C GLY A 184 1.45 11.68 -14.31
N ALA A 185 0.22 12.12 -14.43
CA ALA A 185 -0.20 13.06 -15.47
C ALA A 185 0.55 14.40 -15.33
N ALA A 186 0.78 15.08 -16.44
CA ALA A 186 1.24 16.47 -16.41
C ALA A 186 0.18 17.33 -15.71
N GLY A 187 0.61 18.09 -14.70
CA GLY A 187 -0.26 18.97 -13.94
C GLY A 187 -0.25 20.40 -14.43
N GLU A 188 -1.20 21.18 -13.92
CA GLU A 188 -1.17 22.63 -14.05
C GLU A 188 -0.14 23.18 -13.06
N ASP A 189 0.64 24.17 -13.50
CA ASP A 189 1.64 24.82 -12.65
C ASP A 189 0.97 25.75 -11.63
N LEU A 190 1.12 25.41 -10.37
CA LEU A 190 0.57 26.13 -9.22
C LEU A 190 1.57 27.15 -8.62
N SER A 191 2.76 27.31 -9.23
CA SER A 191 3.84 28.16 -8.67
C SER A 191 3.51 29.66 -8.62
N GLY A 192 2.42 30.09 -9.24
CA GLY A 192 2.02 31.51 -9.28
C GLY A 192 2.69 32.28 -10.43
N LYS A 193 2.61 33.62 -10.36
CA LYS A 193 3.07 34.49 -11.48
C LYS A 193 4.55 34.85 -11.40
N GLU A 194 5.12 34.90 -10.21
CA GLU A 194 6.47 35.43 -9.99
C GLU A 194 7.58 34.43 -10.32
N TYR A 195 7.35 33.14 -10.05
CA TYR A 195 8.34 32.07 -10.23
C TYR A 195 7.70 30.86 -10.92
N ARG A 196 7.58 30.93 -12.21
CA ARG A 196 7.08 29.82 -13.01
C ARG A 196 8.22 28.89 -13.40
N HIS A 197 8.33 27.77 -12.70
CA HIS A 197 9.23 26.68 -13.08
C HIS A 197 8.45 25.48 -13.68
N GLY A 198 7.11 25.55 -13.73
CA GLY A 198 6.27 24.52 -14.32
C GLY A 198 6.21 23.22 -13.56
N GLU A 199 6.67 23.21 -12.32
CA GLU A 199 6.93 21.97 -11.58
C GLU A 199 6.12 21.82 -10.30
N LEU A 200 5.49 22.89 -9.79
CA LEU A 200 4.60 22.81 -8.63
C LEU A 200 3.23 22.37 -9.10
N VAL A 201 2.81 21.21 -8.65
CA VAL A 201 1.60 20.54 -9.14
C VAL A 201 0.77 19.98 -7.99
N ALA A 202 -0.49 19.70 -8.26
CA ALA A 202 -1.36 19.04 -7.29
C ALA A 202 -0.87 17.60 -7.00
N ARG A 203 -1.25 17.10 -5.84
CA ARG A 203 -0.92 15.76 -5.39
C ARG A 203 -1.31 14.69 -6.42
N GLY A 204 -0.41 13.76 -6.70
CA GLY A 204 -0.63 12.67 -7.66
C GLY A 204 -0.20 13.00 -9.09
N GLN A 205 0.18 14.24 -9.37
CA GLN A 205 0.72 14.66 -10.67
C GLN A 205 2.25 14.62 -10.66
N ARG A 206 2.85 14.63 -11.85
CA ARG A 206 4.30 14.64 -12.04
C ARG A 206 4.86 16.03 -11.79
N GLY A 207 5.77 16.16 -10.84
CA GLY A 207 6.38 17.41 -10.40
C GLY A 207 6.52 17.46 -8.88
N VAL A 208 6.71 18.65 -8.34
CA VAL A 208 6.74 18.91 -6.90
C VAL A 208 5.31 19.09 -6.41
N TRP A 209 4.88 18.31 -5.44
CA TRP A 209 3.52 18.45 -4.91
C TRP A 209 3.42 19.71 -4.06
N ASP A 210 2.33 20.45 -4.23
CA ASP A 210 1.99 21.66 -3.48
C ASP A 210 1.70 21.38 -2.00
N GLU A 211 1.24 20.18 -1.69
CA GLU A 211 1.01 19.73 -0.32
C GLU A 211 2.18 18.89 0.20
N ALA A 212 2.82 19.36 1.29
CA ALA A 212 3.84 18.59 1.97
C ALA A 212 3.24 17.48 2.85
N LEU A 213 3.95 16.38 2.97
CA LEU A 213 3.63 15.29 3.90
C LEU A 213 3.97 15.74 5.33
N LEU A 214 3.01 15.67 6.23
CA LEU A 214 3.17 15.96 7.64
C LEU A 214 3.95 14.84 8.36
N PRO A 215 4.40 15.05 9.62
CA PRO A 215 5.06 14.01 10.40
C PRO A 215 4.25 12.71 10.45
N GLY A 216 4.91 11.60 10.15
CA GLY A 216 4.26 10.29 10.10
C GLY A 216 5.04 9.28 9.27
N LYS A 217 4.47 8.07 9.15
CA LYS A 217 5.01 6.99 8.32
C LYS A 217 4.16 6.81 7.07
N TYR A 218 4.80 6.82 5.92
CA TYR A 218 4.12 6.77 4.63
C TYR A 218 4.60 5.59 3.80
N ALA A 219 3.64 4.88 3.23
CA ALA A 219 3.90 3.84 2.25
C ALA A 219 4.16 4.47 0.86
N PHE A 220 5.25 5.22 0.76
CA PHE A 220 5.62 5.92 -0.47
C PHE A 220 6.55 5.08 -1.34
N ASN A 221 6.22 4.98 -2.63
CA ASN A 221 7.05 4.28 -3.60
C ASN A 221 8.22 5.17 -4.04
N THR A 222 9.41 4.91 -3.52
CA THR A 222 10.61 5.71 -3.80
C THR A 222 11.09 5.63 -5.24
N TYR A 223 10.58 4.69 -6.04
CA TYR A 223 10.84 4.63 -7.48
C TYR A 223 9.93 5.56 -8.28
N ALA A 224 8.79 5.93 -7.73
CA ALA A 224 7.86 6.88 -8.34
C ALA A 224 8.26 8.34 -8.10
N GLY A 225 9.07 8.59 -7.09
CA GLY A 225 9.48 9.93 -6.71
C GLY A 225 10.46 9.95 -5.55
N LYS A 226 10.80 11.14 -5.12
CA LYS A 226 11.66 11.42 -3.97
C LYS A 226 10.88 12.24 -2.94
N VAL A 227 11.06 11.92 -1.69
CA VAL A 227 10.56 12.75 -0.58
C VAL A 227 11.74 13.50 0.02
N VAL A 228 11.71 14.81 -0.06
CA VAL A 228 12.74 15.69 0.50
C VAL A 228 12.27 16.16 1.87
N SER A 229 13.05 15.85 2.90
CA SER A 229 12.77 16.31 4.26
C SER A 229 13.17 17.77 4.40
N VAL A 230 12.24 18.60 4.84
CA VAL A 230 12.42 20.03 5.08
C VAL A 230 12.14 20.32 6.54
N PRO A 231 13.11 20.91 7.28
CA PRO A 231 12.87 21.29 8.66
C PRO A 231 11.87 22.45 8.74
N THR A 232 10.90 22.29 9.63
CA THR A 232 9.89 23.32 9.96
C THR A 232 10.09 23.87 11.37
N THR A 233 11.14 23.45 12.03
CA THR A 233 11.63 24.08 13.26
C THR A 233 12.69 25.10 12.92
N ASN A 234 12.97 26.01 13.86
CA ASN A 234 14.08 26.93 13.70
C ASN A 234 15.39 26.16 13.65
N PHE A 235 16.18 26.38 12.64
CA PHE A 235 17.53 25.82 12.51
C PHE A 235 18.54 26.95 12.33
N ILE A 236 19.76 26.69 12.81
CA ILE A 236 20.81 27.68 12.85
C ILE A 236 21.86 27.33 11.81
N LEU A 237 22.08 28.22 10.86
CA LEU A 237 23.19 28.14 9.92
C LEU A 237 24.38 28.90 10.51
N LYS A 238 25.55 28.24 10.54
CA LYS A 238 26.77 28.80 11.12
C LYS A 238 27.80 29.05 10.03
N TRP A 239 28.22 30.29 9.88
CA TRP A 239 29.40 30.67 9.11
C TRP A 239 30.63 30.65 10.01
N ILE A 240 31.03 29.46 10.41
CA ILE A 240 32.16 29.23 11.31
C ILE A 240 32.89 27.98 10.79
N SER A 241 34.17 28.16 10.47
CA SER A 241 35.00 27.06 9.95
C SER A 241 35.04 25.89 10.93
N SER A 242 34.85 24.68 10.42
CA SER A 242 34.87 23.43 11.19
C SER A 242 33.76 23.27 12.25
N GLN A 243 32.71 24.04 12.21
CA GLN A 243 31.53 23.89 13.06
C GLN A 243 30.28 23.75 12.21
N SER A 244 29.74 22.56 12.13
CA SER A 244 28.47 22.29 11.47
C SER A 244 27.39 21.92 12.46
N GLY A 245 26.16 22.33 12.18
CA GLY A 245 24.98 21.89 12.93
C GLY A 245 24.68 20.41 12.69
N ALA A 246 23.83 19.83 13.52
CA ALA A 246 23.40 18.42 13.37
C ALA A 246 22.73 18.14 12.01
N HIS A 247 22.13 19.17 11.39
CA HIS A 247 21.48 19.11 10.08
C HIS A 247 22.45 19.11 8.88
N LYS A 248 23.74 19.45 9.07
CA LYS A 248 24.81 19.49 8.04
C LYS A 248 24.53 20.39 6.83
N PHE A 249 23.62 21.36 6.93
CA PHE A 249 23.34 22.30 5.84
C PHE A 249 24.41 23.38 5.73
N ASP A 250 25.17 23.60 6.78
CA ASP A 250 26.23 24.60 6.94
C ASP A 250 27.65 24.00 6.90
N GLU A 251 27.78 22.74 6.47
CA GLU A 251 29.07 22.02 6.46
C GLU A 251 30.16 22.73 5.62
N ASN A 252 29.73 23.40 4.54
CA ASN A 252 30.63 24.07 3.61
C ASN A 252 30.71 25.58 3.85
N LEU A 253 30.05 26.09 4.89
CA LEU A 253 30.12 27.51 5.23
C LEU A 253 31.40 27.82 5.99
N SER A 254 31.97 28.98 5.72
CA SER A 254 33.15 29.50 6.39
C SER A 254 32.91 30.91 6.84
N GLU A 255 33.73 31.41 7.76
CA GLU A 255 33.70 32.79 8.25
C GLU A 255 33.76 33.78 7.08
N VAL A 256 32.95 34.83 7.20
CA VAL A 256 32.93 35.87 6.16
C VAL A 256 34.16 36.79 6.34
N SER A 257 35.13 36.68 5.45
CA SER A 257 36.22 37.65 5.35
C SER A 257 35.69 38.95 4.76
N LEU A 258 35.94 40.06 5.44
CA LEU A 258 35.50 41.37 5.01
C LEU A 258 36.63 42.38 5.15
N ILE A 259 36.58 43.46 4.36
CA ILE A 259 37.54 44.56 4.43
C ILE A 259 36.81 45.74 5.10
N THR A 260 37.38 46.23 6.20
CA THR A 260 36.85 47.37 6.94
C THR A 260 37.23 48.68 6.27
N LYS A 261 36.55 49.80 6.67
CA LYS A 261 36.85 51.14 6.17
C LYS A 261 38.29 51.59 6.45
N ASP A 262 38.88 51.07 7.52
CA ASP A 262 40.26 51.31 7.96
C ASP A 262 41.25 50.29 7.42
N ALA A 263 40.83 49.55 6.38
CA ALA A 263 41.61 48.56 5.63
C ALA A 263 42.12 47.32 6.43
N PHE A 264 41.43 46.94 7.51
CA PHE A 264 41.68 45.66 8.16
C PHE A 264 40.84 44.55 7.49
N GLU A 265 41.34 43.34 7.53
CA GLU A 265 40.67 42.14 6.97
C GLU A 265 40.28 41.14 8.08
N PRO A 266 39.31 41.47 8.95
CA PRO A 266 38.84 40.50 9.92
C PRO A 266 37.94 39.43 9.29
N SER A 267 38.02 38.23 9.86
CA SER A 267 37.05 37.17 9.63
C SER A 267 35.87 37.30 10.60
N LEU A 268 34.67 37.36 10.07
CA LEU A 268 33.46 37.56 10.84
C LEU A 268 32.67 36.23 10.95
N PRO A 269 32.65 35.60 12.12
CA PRO A 269 31.79 34.45 12.35
C PRO A 269 30.33 34.90 12.52
N LEU A 270 29.42 34.21 11.82
CA LEU A 270 28.00 34.52 11.81
C LEU A 270 27.17 33.29 12.15
N SER A 271 26.03 33.51 12.75
CA SER A 271 25.00 32.52 12.91
C SER A 271 23.65 33.13 12.53
N VAL A 272 22.93 32.45 11.66
CA VAL A 272 21.64 32.93 11.15
C VAL A 272 20.57 31.89 11.50
N VAL A 273 19.55 32.31 12.21
CA VAL A 273 18.41 31.47 12.60
C VAL A 273 17.35 31.61 11.55
N VAL A 274 17.03 30.48 10.93
CA VAL A 274 16.09 30.40 9.80
C VAL A 274 14.93 29.47 10.16
N HIS A 275 13.75 29.85 9.73
CA HIS A 275 12.53 29.07 9.81
C HIS A 275 11.93 28.87 8.42
N ILE A 276 11.37 27.69 8.16
CA ILE A 276 10.64 27.38 6.93
C ILE A 276 9.23 26.95 7.31
N ASP A 277 8.26 27.76 6.92
CA ASP A 277 6.85 27.41 7.08
C ASP A 277 6.53 26.14 6.27
N TYR A 278 5.82 25.20 6.90
CA TYR A 278 5.46 23.93 6.25
C TYR A 278 4.67 24.12 4.95
N GLN A 279 3.86 25.18 4.83
CA GLN A 279 3.10 25.51 3.63
C GLN A 279 4.00 26.05 2.51
N LYS A 280 5.12 26.67 2.87
CA LYS A 280 6.09 27.23 1.92
C LYS A 280 7.18 26.23 1.53
N ALA A 281 7.31 25.12 2.25
CA ALA A 281 8.31 24.10 1.99
C ALA A 281 8.29 23.57 0.55
N PRO A 282 7.13 23.27 -0.08
CA PRO A 282 7.09 22.87 -1.49
C PRO A 282 7.66 23.91 -2.46
N LEU A 283 7.39 25.20 -2.22
CA LEU A 283 7.92 26.31 -3.04
C LEU A 283 9.44 26.42 -2.92
N VAL A 284 9.99 26.18 -1.72
CA VAL A 284 11.44 26.17 -1.49
C VAL A 284 12.09 25.03 -2.27
N ILE A 285 11.54 23.82 -2.17
CA ILE A 285 12.08 22.66 -2.89
C ILE A 285 11.91 22.80 -4.39
N GLN A 286 10.79 23.31 -4.87
CA GLN A 286 10.57 23.57 -6.29
C GLN A 286 11.64 24.53 -6.84
N ARG A 287 11.98 25.57 -6.11
CA ARG A 287 12.91 26.62 -6.55
C ARG A 287 14.37 26.18 -6.46
N PHE A 288 14.76 25.46 -5.42
CA PHE A 288 16.16 25.15 -5.12
C PHE A 288 16.51 23.66 -5.21
N GLY A 289 15.50 22.78 -5.21
CA GLY A 289 15.67 21.32 -5.29
C GLY A 289 16.09 20.68 -3.97
N ASP A 290 16.83 21.39 -3.12
CA ASP A 290 17.31 20.91 -1.83
C ASP A 290 17.70 22.09 -0.93
N ILE A 291 17.56 21.91 0.39
CA ILE A 291 17.93 22.94 1.39
C ILE A 291 19.44 23.23 1.37
N LYS A 292 20.28 22.21 1.19
CA LYS A 292 21.73 22.41 1.11
C LYS A 292 22.11 23.33 -0.06
N ARG A 293 21.49 23.14 -1.21
CA ARG A 293 21.70 23.99 -2.39
C ARG A 293 21.19 25.42 -2.17
N LEU A 294 20.05 25.59 -1.50
CA LEU A 294 19.55 26.89 -1.11
C LEU A 294 20.59 27.63 -0.27
N VAL A 295 21.15 26.96 0.74
CA VAL A 295 22.15 27.55 1.64
C VAL A 295 23.41 27.92 0.86
N GLU A 296 24.02 26.99 0.15
CA GLU A 296 25.30 27.18 -0.54
C GLU A 296 25.23 28.15 -1.73
N GLN A 297 24.17 28.08 -2.52
CA GLN A 297 24.10 28.82 -3.78
C GLN A 297 23.41 30.19 -3.65
N THR A 298 22.60 30.37 -2.61
CA THR A 298 21.79 31.59 -2.46
C THR A 298 22.06 32.31 -1.16
N LEU A 299 21.96 31.60 -0.02
CA LEU A 299 22.08 32.27 1.29
C LEU A 299 23.53 32.68 1.57
N ASP A 300 24.50 31.79 1.29
CA ASP A 300 25.90 32.11 1.55
C ASP A 300 26.38 33.35 0.77
N PRO A 301 26.25 33.41 -0.58
CA PRO A 301 26.66 34.59 -1.31
C PRO A 301 25.90 35.85 -0.89
N MET A 302 24.62 35.75 -0.54
CA MET A 302 23.79 36.87 -0.14
C MET A 302 24.23 37.42 1.22
N VAL A 303 24.45 36.55 2.20
CA VAL A 303 24.91 36.90 3.55
C VAL A 303 26.33 37.48 3.47
N ALA A 304 27.23 36.81 2.77
CA ALA A 304 28.60 37.26 2.59
C ALA A 304 28.68 38.64 1.92
N ALA A 305 27.94 38.86 0.82
CA ALA A 305 27.90 40.15 0.16
C ALA A 305 27.34 41.26 1.08
N TYR A 306 26.31 40.96 1.85
CA TYR A 306 25.71 41.91 2.77
C TYR A 306 26.73 42.37 3.85
N PHE A 307 27.40 41.45 4.52
CA PHE A 307 28.36 41.76 5.54
C PHE A 307 29.65 42.41 5.00
N LYS A 308 30.07 42.06 3.77
CA LYS A 308 31.18 42.76 3.10
C LYS A 308 30.85 44.22 2.85
N ASN A 309 29.60 44.53 2.44
CA ASN A 309 29.17 45.90 2.25
C ASN A 309 29.14 46.68 3.59
N ILE A 310 28.67 46.05 4.68
CA ILE A 310 28.72 46.68 6.02
C ILE A 310 30.16 46.94 6.44
N GLY A 311 31.06 45.99 6.24
CA GLY A 311 32.49 46.14 6.55
C GLY A 311 33.09 47.39 5.91
N GLN A 312 32.82 47.61 4.62
CA GLN A 312 33.35 48.76 3.89
C GLN A 312 32.86 50.14 4.44
N THR A 313 31.75 50.14 5.16
CA THR A 313 31.19 51.38 5.74
C THR A 313 31.61 51.64 7.15
N ARG A 314 32.20 50.67 7.86
CA ARG A 314 32.53 50.72 9.30
C ARG A 314 34.01 50.45 9.54
N THR A 315 34.59 51.10 10.59
CA THR A 315 35.92 50.74 11.07
C THR A 315 35.85 49.45 11.89
N LEU A 316 36.99 48.77 12.09
CA LEU A 316 37.07 47.57 12.93
C LEU A 316 36.54 47.81 14.35
N ILE A 317 36.86 48.96 14.94
CA ILE A 317 36.40 49.36 16.28
C ILE A 317 34.88 49.55 16.29
N GLN A 318 34.32 50.18 15.26
CA GLN A 318 32.87 50.36 15.12
C GLN A 318 32.15 49.01 14.96
N LEU A 319 32.72 48.07 14.19
CA LEU A 319 32.15 46.71 14.07
C LEU A 319 32.08 46.00 15.42
N LEU A 320 33.02 46.26 16.32
CA LEU A 320 33.04 45.68 17.66
C LEU A 320 32.06 46.38 18.62
N GLN A 321 32.05 47.72 18.61
CA GLN A 321 31.26 48.52 19.56
C GLN A 321 29.78 48.62 19.18
N GLU A 322 29.48 48.77 17.90
CA GLU A 322 28.11 48.90 17.35
C GLU A 322 27.53 47.54 16.90
N ARG A 323 28.10 46.43 17.37
CA ARG A 323 27.72 45.10 16.96
C ARG A 323 26.22 44.82 17.08
N SER A 324 25.61 45.24 18.20
CA SER A 324 24.19 45.08 18.46
C SER A 324 23.34 45.85 17.44
N ASP A 325 23.72 47.08 17.12
CA ASP A 325 22.99 47.89 16.14
C ASP A 325 23.12 47.30 14.71
N ILE A 326 24.33 46.87 14.37
CA ILE A 326 24.59 46.19 13.09
C ILE A 326 23.75 44.92 12.98
N GLN A 327 23.66 44.13 14.05
CA GLN A 327 22.86 42.92 14.12
C GLN A 327 21.36 43.22 13.91
N GLN A 328 20.83 44.25 14.53
CA GLN A 328 19.43 44.66 14.37
C GLN A 328 19.13 45.13 12.94
N ILE A 329 19.98 45.96 12.37
CA ILE A 329 19.85 46.48 11.01
C ILE A 329 19.94 45.30 10.03
N ALA A 330 20.94 44.40 10.21
CA ALA A 330 21.11 43.22 9.37
C ALA A 330 19.89 42.29 9.44
N SER A 331 19.36 42.05 10.63
CA SER A 331 18.16 41.23 10.81
C SER A 331 16.96 41.84 10.08
N ALA A 332 16.77 43.17 10.17
CA ALA A 332 15.64 43.85 9.51
C ALA A 332 15.74 43.80 7.99
N GLU A 333 16.92 44.17 7.43
CA GLU A 333 17.09 44.21 5.97
C GLU A 333 17.16 42.82 5.34
N MET A 334 17.79 41.88 6.01
CA MET A 334 17.85 40.48 5.51
C MET A 334 16.50 39.78 5.61
N LYS A 335 15.66 40.13 6.59
CA LYS A 335 14.32 39.55 6.72
C LYS A 335 13.48 39.69 5.46
N GLU A 336 13.50 40.87 4.82
CA GLU A 336 12.78 41.08 3.56
C GLU A 336 13.36 40.25 2.42
N LYS A 337 14.69 40.10 2.34
CA LYS A 337 15.34 39.27 1.33
C LYS A 337 15.04 37.80 1.52
N PHE A 338 15.07 37.29 2.76
CA PHE A 338 14.73 35.90 3.07
C PHE A 338 13.29 35.58 2.74
N LYS A 339 12.36 36.49 3.04
CA LYS A 339 10.95 36.36 2.71
C LYS A 339 10.70 36.17 1.21
N HIS A 340 11.49 36.82 0.37
CA HIS A 340 11.44 36.65 -1.09
C HIS A 340 11.81 35.22 -1.52
N TYR A 341 12.56 34.50 -0.73
CA TYR A 341 12.91 33.09 -0.94
C TYR A 341 12.00 32.11 -0.21
N ASN A 342 10.87 32.57 0.32
CA ASN A 342 9.93 31.78 1.13
C ASN A 342 10.53 31.28 2.46
N LEU A 343 11.51 32.01 2.99
CA LEU A 343 12.15 31.75 4.27
C LEU A 343 11.76 32.84 5.28
N GLU A 344 11.75 32.46 6.52
CA GLU A 344 11.58 33.40 7.64
C GLU A 344 12.91 33.51 8.39
N LEU A 345 13.47 34.71 8.39
CA LEU A 345 14.64 35.00 9.17
C LEU A 345 14.18 35.39 10.59
N GLU A 346 14.59 34.62 11.56
CA GLU A 346 14.27 34.90 12.95
C GLU A 346 15.30 35.87 13.52
N GLU A 347 16.58 35.52 13.43
CA GLU A 347 17.65 36.31 14.02
C GLU A 347 18.98 36.14 13.27
N VAL A 348 19.77 37.18 13.22
CA VAL A 348 21.16 37.17 12.80
C VAL A 348 22.03 37.42 14.02
N LEU A 349 22.95 36.53 14.30
CA LEU A 349 23.90 36.62 15.40
C LEU A 349 25.30 36.85 14.83
N ILE A 350 25.95 37.88 15.30
CA ILE A 350 27.32 38.24 14.86
C ILE A 350 28.28 37.81 15.95
N GLY A 351 29.24 36.98 15.63
CA GLY A 351 30.32 36.61 16.54
C GLY A 351 31.38 37.71 16.66
N THR A 352 32.37 37.45 17.46
CA THR A 352 33.50 38.40 17.59
C THR A 352 34.42 38.25 16.38
N PRO A 353 34.70 39.35 15.68
CA PRO A 353 35.66 39.32 14.58
C PRO A 353 37.01 38.76 15.00
N SER A 354 37.60 37.89 14.19
CA SER A 354 38.94 37.36 14.41
C SER A 354 39.89 37.91 13.36
N SER A 355 41.14 38.04 13.71
CA SER A 355 42.20 38.41 12.73
C SER A 355 42.89 37.17 12.20
N PRO A 356 43.25 37.10 10.90
CA PRO A 356 44.17 36.10 10.43
C PRO A 356 45.54 36.26 11.14
N ALA A 357 46.23 35.18 11.40
CA ALA A 357 47.31 34.94 12.41
C ALA A 357 48.60 35.77 12.35
N GLU A 358 48.70 36.89 11.63
CA GLU A 358 49.98 37.60 11.45
C GLU A 358 50.05 39.04 12.05
N ASP A 359 48.97 39.59 12.55
CA ASP A 359 48.98 40.97 13.08
C ASP A 359 48.93 41.05 14.62
N VAL A 360 50.08 41.03 15.27
CA VAL A 360 50.24 41.04 16.74
C VAL A 360 49.68 42.33 17.40
N GLN A 361 49.71 43.49 16.73
CA GLN A 361 49.20 44.73 17.26
C GLN A 361 47.67 44.77 17.26
N ILE A 362 47.07 44.28 16.24
CA ILE A 362 45.61 44.13 16.12
C ILE A 362 45.12 43.11 17.15
N GLU A 363 45.86 42.02 17.34
CA GLU A 363 45.51 40.96 18.27
C GLU A 363 45.50 41.46 19.73
N SER A 364 46.40 42.34 20.13
CA SER A 364 46.42 42.93 21.47
C SER A 364 45.22 43.88 21.71
N ILE A 365 44.90 44.74 20.73
CA ILE A 365 43.75 45.65 20.78
C ILE A 365 42.44 44.85 20.71
N LEU A 366 42.38 43.87 19.82
CA LEU A 366 41.23 42.95 19.71
C LEU A 366 41.03 42.14 20.98
N THR A 367 42.11 41.69 21.63
CA THR A 367 42.04 40.93 22.87
C THR A 367 41.51 41.77 24.03
N GLN A 368 41.95 43.03 24.12
CA GLN A 368 41.45 43.96 25.13
C GLN A 368 39.99 44.34 24.90
N LEU A 369 39.61 44.65 23.68
CA LEU A 369 38.22 44.93 23.31
C LEU A 369 37.33 43.67 23.38
N ARG A 370 37.86 42.50 23.00
CA ARG A 370 37.18 41.21 23.18
C ARG A 370 36.84 40.92 24.64
N SER A 371 37.79 41.14 25.53
CA SER A 371 37.58 40.90 26.96
C SER A 371 36.45 41.77 27.55
N ARG A 372 36.40 43.04 27.10
CA ARG A 372 35.33 43.93 27.51
C ARG A 372 33.99 43.58 26.90
N GLN A 373 33.99 43.25 25.63
CA GLN A 373 32.78 42.89 24.89
C GLN A 373 32.23 41.54 25.31
N ILE A 374 33.09 40.53 25.55
CA ILE A 374 32.70 39.26 26.13
C ILE A 374 31.97 39.44 27.45
N ALA A 375 32.43 40.36 28.29
CA ALA A 375 31.77 40.65 29.56
C ALA A 375 30.38 41.29 29.37
N GLU A 376 30.24 42.22 28.42
CA GLU A 376 28.97 42.85 28.07
C GLU A 376 28.01 41.87 27.41
N GLU A 377 28.49 41.01 26.47
CA GLU A 377 27.69 40.00 25.83
C GLU A 377 27.25 38.86 26.74
N GLN A 378 28.12 38.47 27.67
CA GLN A 378 27.74 37.44 28.65
C GLN A 378 26.53 37.91 29.46
N VAL A 379 26.48 39.17 29.84
CA VAL A 379 25.32 39.73 30.55
C VAL A 379 24.07 39.73 29.66
N GLU A 380 24.21 40.10 28.37
CA GLU A 380 23.09 40.09 27.43
C GLU A 380 22.66 38.69 27.05
N THR A 381 23.63 37.79 26.84
CA THR A 381 23.38 36.38 26.53
C THR A 381 22.69 35.65 27.67
N TYR A 382 23.11 35.92 28.91
CA TYR A 382 22.42 35.39 30.09
C TYR A 382 20.99 35.92 30.19
N GLY A 383 20.77 37.22 29.88
CA GLY A 383 19.43 37.79 29.83
C GLY A 383 18.55 37.20 28.70
N ARG A 384 19.16 36.88 27.56
CA ARG A 384 18.45 36.21 26.46
C ARG A 384 18.21 34.73 26.73
N GLN A 385 19.19 34.02 27.33
CA GLN A 385 19.04 32.63 27.76
C GLN A 385 17.97 32.51 28.86
N GLU A 386 17.88 33.45 29.76
CA GLU A 386 16.81 33.49 30.75
C GLU A 386 15.43 33.63 30.08
N LYS A 387 15.32 34.57 29.11
CA LYS A 387 14.09 34.75 28.32
C LYS A 387 13.78 33.54 27.43
N ALA A 388 14.81 32.91 26.83
CA ALA A 388 14.64 31.70 26.03
C ALA A 388 14.23 30.50 26.89
N ALA A 389 14.87 30.34 28.07
CA ALA A 389 14.51 29.29 29.03
C ALA A 389 13.08 29.48 29.59
N LEU A 390 12.67 30.75 29.82
CA LEU A 390 11.29 31.03 30.18
C LEU A 390 10.30 30.67 29.06
N LYS A 391 10.62 31.06 27.82
CA LYS A 391 9.79 30.71 26.66
C LYS A 391 9.79 29.21 26.39
N GLU A 392 10.94 28.55 26.51
CA GLU A 392 11.04 27.09 26.36
C GLU A 392 10.24 26.35 27.45
N ARG A 393 10.27 26.91 28.67
CA ARG A 393 9.44 26.41 29.77
C ARG A 393 7.95 26.60 29.48
N GLU A 394 7.55 27.78 28.99
CA GLU A 394 6.16 28.05 28.58
C GLU A 394 5.74 27.12 27.41
N LEU A 395 6.66 26.93 26.46
CA LEU A 395 6.42 26.02 25.32
C LEU A 395 6.25 24.58 25.80
N ARG A 396 7.16 24.10 26.66
CA ARG A 396 7.05 22.72 27.23
C ARG A 396 5.80 22.56 28.08
N GLU A 397 5.42 23.59 28.84
CA GLU A 397 4.16 23.59 29.58
C GLU A 397 2.94 23.59 28.63
N ALA A 398 3.00 24.36 27.54
CA ALA A 398 1.96 24.40 26.53
C ALA A 398 1.90 23.06 25.73
N GLU A 399 3.06 22.50 25.36
CA GLU A 399 3.14 21.18 24.70
C GLU A 399 2.65 20.07 25.63
N SER A 400 3.04 20.09 26.91
CA SER A 400 2.56 19.12 27.88
C SER A 400 1.05 19.23 28.10
N ARG A 401 0.52 20.47 28.16
CA ARG A 401 -0.94 20.68 28.21
C ARG A 401 -1.63 20.23 26.93
N ALA A 402 -1.05 20.53 25.76
CA ALA A 402 -1.58 20.10 24.47
C ALA A 402 -1.55 18.57 24.33
N GLN A 403 -0.46 17.92 24.75
CA GLN A 403 -0.37 16.45 24.79
C GLN A 403 -1.34 15.84 25.79
N MET A 404 -1.49 16.44 26.99
CA MET A 404 -2.52 16.00 27.93
C MET A 404 -3.92 16.18 27.37
N GLN A 405 -4.17 17.31 26.71
CA GLN A 405 -5.47 17.60 26.11
C GLN A 405 -5.76 16.69 24.92
N THR A 406 -4.76 16.42 24.06
CA THR A 406 -4.91 15.44 22.98
C THR A 406 -5.11 14.02 23.52
N SER A 407 -4.38 13.63 24.57
CA SER A 407 -4.58 12.30 25.17
C SER A 407 -5.94 12.19 25.89
N MET A 408 -6.40 13.25 26.55
CA MET A 408 -7.74 13.30 27.13
C MET A 408 -8.81 13.28 26.04
N THR A 409 -8.66 14.10 25.00
CA THR A 409 -9.61 14.11 23.86
C THR A 409 -9.60 12.78 23.13
N GLN A 410 -8.44 12.15 23.00
CA GLN A 410 -8.29 10.83 22.39
C GLN A 410 -8.89 9.72 23.28
N ALA A 411 -8.74 9.86 24.60
CA ALA A 411 -9.41 8.96 25.55
C ALA A 411 -10.95 9.16 25.53
N GLU A 412 -11.40 10.42 25.51
CA GLU A 412 -12.84 10.74 25.37
C GLU A 412 -13.41 10.24 24.05
N LEU A 413 -12.70 10.49 22.92
CA LEU A 413 -13.06 9.96 21.60
C LEU A 413 -13.08 8.43 21.60
N ASN A 414 -12.10 7.80 22.23
CA ASN A 414 -12.08 6.33 22.32
C ASN A 414 -13.25 5.78 23.15
N ILE A 415 -13.61 6.46 24.25
CA ILE A 415 -14.79 6.12 25.05
C ILE A 415 -16.06 6.34 24.22
N GLU A 416 -16.14 7.44 23.49
CA GLU A 416 -17.28 7.75 22.63
C GLU A 416 -17.38 6.79 21.43
N ILE A 417 -16.23 6.44 20.81
CA ILE A 417 -16.12 5.42 19.76
C ILE A 417 -16.53 4.06 20.31
N GLN A 418 -16.03 3.64 21.47
CA GLN A 418 -16.42 2.38 22.09
C GLN A 418 -17.90 2.37 22.49
N SER A 419 -18.40 3.49 23.04
CA SER A 419 -19.83 3.64 23.32
C SER A 419 -20.69 3.58 22.06
N SER A 420 -20.24 4.25 20.99
CA SER A 420 -20.91 4.25 19.69
C SER A 420 -20.79 2.89 18.99
N GLN A 421 -19.63 2.24 19.08
CA GLN A 421 -19.46 0.87 18.61
C GLN A 421 -20.34 -0.11 19.37
N GLY A 422 -20.37 0.00 20.70
CA GLY A 422 -21.27 -0.81 21.53
C GLY A 422 -22.75 -0.62 21.18
N LYS A 423 -23.17 0.62 20.92
CA LYS A 423 -24.52 0.92 20.45
C LYS A 423 -24.78 0.40 19.03
N ALA A 424 -23.79 0.54 18.14
CA ALA A 424 -23.87 0.04 16.78
C ALA A 424 -23.90 -1.50 16.74
N ASP A 425 -23.09 -2.15 17.57
CA ASP A 425 -23.07 -3.61 17.68
C ASP A 425 -24.34 -4.14 18.34
N TYR A 426 -24.86 -3.42 19.32
CA TYR A 426 -26.17 -3.72 19.90
C TYR A 426 -27.28 -3.59 18.86
N GLN A 427 -27.28 -2.51 18.08
CA GLN A 427 -28.23 -2.34 16.99
C GLN A 427 -28.05 -3.36 15.87
N ARG A 428 -26.78 -3.68 15.53
CA ARG A 428 -26.49 -4.75 14.57
C ARG A 428 -26.98 -6.10 15.04
N SER A 429 -26.76 -6.42 16.31
CA SER A 429 -27.23 -7.69 16.87
C SER A 429 -28.76 -7.79 16.91
N ILE A 430 -29.46 -6.66 17.18
CA ILE A 430 -30.93 -6.60 17.06
C ILE A 430 -31.36 -6.78 15.60
N GLN A 431 -30.69 -6.09 14.67
CA GLN A 431 -31.02 -6.23 13.24
C GLN A 431 -30.67 -7.62 12.71
N GLN A 432 -29.53 -8.18 13.12
CA GLN A 432 -29.15 -9.56 12.79
C GLN A 432 -30.13 -10.58 13.36
N ALA A 433 -30.57 -10.39 14.62
CA ALA A 433 -31.59 -11.23 15.21
C ALA A 433 -32.93 -11.12 14.47
N ALA A 434 -33.31 -9.88 14.07
CA ALA A 434 -34.49 -9.67 13.24
C ALA A 434 -34.35 -10.27 11.84
N GLN A 435 -33.18 -10.14 11.25
CA GLN A 435 -32.85 -10.71 9.93
C GLN A 435 -32.82 -12.24 9.97
N ILE A 436 -32.26 -12.82 11.03
CA ILE A 436 -32.26 -14.27 11.24
C ILE A 436 -33.70 -14.78 11.45
N ARG A 437 -34.52 -14.04 12.19
CA ARG A 437 -35.96 -14.40 12.34
C ARG A 437 -36.70 -14.30 11.02
N ALA A 438 -36.48 -13.22 10.27
CA ALA A 438 -37.11 -13.04 8.96
C ALA A 438 -36.64 -14.08 7.94
N LEU A 439 -35.33 -14.43 7.98
CA LEU A 439 -34.80 -15.49 7.13
C LEU A 439 -35.32 -16.87 7.54
N ALA A 440 -35.43 -17.15 8.84
CA ALA A 440 -35.98 -18.40 9.34
C ALA A 440 -37.48 -18.55 9.01
N GLU A 441 -38.23 -17.46 9.10
CA GLU A 441 -39.64 -17.44 8.65
C GLU A 441 -39.76 -17.62 7.14
N ALA A 442 -38.91 -16.92 6.38
CA ALA A 442 -38.88 -17.05 4.92
C ALA A 442 -38.41 -18.44 4.47
N GLU A 443 -37.42 -19.02 5.17
CA GLU A 443 -36.95 -20.39 4.91
C GLU A 443 -38.03 -21.42 5.29
N ALA A 444 -38.70 -21.24 6.43
CA ALA A 444 -39.81 -22.11 6.83
C ALA A 444 -40.94 -22.06 5.82
N GLU A 445 -41.29 -20.85 5.36
CA GLU A 445 -42.31 -20.67 4.32
C GLU A 445 -41.87 -21.24 2.97
N LYS A 446 -40.59 -21.03 2.60
CA LYS A 446 -40.00 -21.62 1.39
C LYS A 446 -40.00 -23.14 1.45
N VAL A 447 -39.58 -23.72 2.56
CA VAL A 447 -39.56 -25.18 2.76
C VAL A 447 -40.98 -25.75 2.73
N ALA A 448 -41.93 -25.06 3.36
CA ALA A 448 -43.33 -25.45 3.29
C ALA A 448 -43.86 -25.39 1.85
N ARG A 449 -43.60 -24.30 1.12
CA ARG A 449 -44.00 -24.15 -0.30
C ARG A 449 -43.30 -25.16 -1.22
N ILE A 450 -42.00 -25.40 -1.00
CA ILE A 450 -41.25 -26.42 -1.75
C ILE A 450 -41.79 -27.83 -1.44
N GLY A 451 -42.06 -28.10 -0.15
CA GLY A 451 -42.64 -29.39 0.25
C GLY A 451 -44.00 -29.64 -0.37
N ILE A 452 -44.84 -28.62 -0.42
CA ILE A 452 -46.16 -28.72 -1.08
C ILE A 452 -46.01 -28.84 -2.59
N ALA A 453 -45.07 -28.08 -3.21
CA ALA A 453 -44.80 -28.15 -4.63
C ALA A 453 -44.20 -29.50 -5.02
N GLN A 454 -43.30 -30.06 -4.21
CA GLN A 454 -42.75 -31.40 -4.41
C GLN A 454 -43.80 -32.49 -4.21
N ALA A 455 -44.64 -32.35 -3.21
CA ALA A 455 -45.76 -33.29 -3.02
C ALA A 455 -46.71 -33.29 -4.21
N LEU A 456 -47.06 -32.10 -4.72
CA LEU A 456 -47.87 -31.93 -5.93
C LEU A 456 -47.15 -32.49 -7.19
N ALA A 457 -45.88 -32.20 -7.34
CA ALA A 457 -45.06 -32.73 -8.47
C ALA A 457 -44.95 -34.24 -8.38
N THR A 458 -44.76 -34.77 -7.18
CA THR A 458 -44.69 -36.21 -6.95
C THR A 458 -46.06 -36.89 -7.22
N GLU A 459 -47.15 -36.23 -6.80
CA GLU A 459 -48.49 -36.73 -7.07
C GLU A 459 -48.82 -36.74 -8.58
N GLU A 460 -48.45 -35.68 -9.29
CA GLU A 460 -48.56 -35.63 -10.76
C GLU A 460 -47.63 -36.63 -11.45
N GLN A 461 -46.42 -36.81 -10.91
CA GLN A 461 -45.45 -37.78 -11.44
C GLN A 461 -45.91 -39.24 -11.21
N VAL A 462 -46.42 -39.55 -10.04
CA VAL A 462 -47.02 -40.83 -9.69
C VAL A 462 -48.23 -41.12 -10.57
N ARG A 463 -49.01 -40.08 -10.89
CA ARG A 463 -50.18 -40.19 -11.76
C ARG A 463 -49.81 -40.37 -13.24
N ALA A 464 -48.71 -39.73 -13.68
CA ALA A 464 -48.24 -39.82 -15.07
C ALA A 464 -47.54 -41.14 -15.37
N TYR A 465 -46.93 -41.76 -14.37
CA TYR A 465 -46.13 -43.01 -14.55
C TYR A 465 -46.76 -44.29 -13.98
N GLY A 466 -48.08 -44.23 -13.66
CA GLY A 466 -48.84 -45.48 -13.46
C GLY A 466 -48.90 -46.04 -12.04
N GLY A 467 -48.66 -45.21 -10.98
CA GLY A 467 -49.01 -45.62 -9.63
C GLY A 467 -47.90 -45.61 -8.59
N PRO A 468 -48.23 -45.85 -7.31
CA PRO A 468 -47.30 -45.69 -6.17
C PRO A 468 -46.07 -46.56 -6.19
N GLN A 469 -46.03 -47.61 -6.99
CA GLN A 469 -44.88 -48.53 -7.07
C GLN A 469 -43.65 -47.90 -7.72
N PHE A 470 -43.86 -46.95 -8.65
CA PHE A 470 -42.75 -46.24 -9.29
C PHE A 470 -42.03 -45.32 -8.32
N GLN A 471 -42.80 -44.67 -7.44
CA GLN A 471 -42.24 -43.76 -6.42
C GLN A 471 -41.35 -44.50 -5.40
N VAL A 472 -41.75 -45.70 -4.99
CA VAL A 472 -40.94 -46.53 -4.09
C VAL A 472 -39.63 -46.93 -4.75
N THR A 473 -39.66 -47.27 -6.03
CA THR A 473 -38.45 -47.65 -6.78
C THR A 473 -37.51 -46.46 -6.94
N GLN A 474 -38.03 -45.29 -7.26
CA GLN A 474 -37.25 -44.07 -7.39
C GLN A 474 -36.67 -43.59 -6.05
N THR A 475 -37.45 -43.69 -4.97
CA THR A 475 -36.99 -43.31 -3.61
C THR A 475 -35.88 -44.24 -3.12
N VAL A 476 -35.98 -45.55 -3.42
CA VAL A 476 -34.95 -46.53 -3.09
C VAL A 476 -33.67 -46.26 -3.87
N LEU A 477 -33.78 -45.95 -5.18
CA LEU A 477 -32.63 -45.61 -6.01
C LEU A 477 -31.95 -44.30 -5.55
N ASN A 478 -32.73 -43.29 -5.22
CA ASN A 478 -32.18 -42.03 -4.74
C ASN A 478 -31.49 -42.18 -3.37
N ARG A 479 -32.09 -42.94 -2.42
CA ARG A 479 -31.44 -43.25 -1.15
C ARG A 479 -30.21 -44.12 -1.29
N PHE A 480 -30.16 -44.97 -2.31
CA PHE A 480 -28.98 -45.78 -2.62
C PHE A 480 -27.85 -44.89 -3.17
N ALA A 481 -28.18 -43.94 -4.04
CA ALA A 481 -27.23 -42.96 -4.53
C ALA A 481 -26.69 -42.04 -3.41
N GLU A 482 -27.56 -41.57 -2.52
CA GLU A 482 -27.19 -40.80 -1.33
C GLU A 482 -26.31 -41.59 -0.35
N ALA A 483 -26.58 -42.87 -0.17
CA ALA A 483 -25.80 -43.73 0.69
C ALA A 483 -24.38 -43.99 0.11
N ILE A 484 -24.23 -44.02 -1.20
CA ILE A 484 -22.93 -44.11 -1.88
C ILE A 484 -22.18 -42.77 -1.72
N GLU A 485 -22.86 -41.66 -1.86
CA GLU A 485 -22.28 -40.34 -1.69
C GLU A 485 -21.81 -40.08 -0.25
N GLN A 486 -22.60 -40.47 0.73
CA GLN A 486 -22.25 -40.30 2.17
C GLN A 486 -21.20 -41.30 2.64
N SER A 487 -21.11 -42.48 2.06
CA SER A 487 -20.14 -43.49 2.47
C SER A 487 -18.73 -43.28 1.96
N LYS A 488 -18.50 -42.25 1.10
CA LYS A 488 -17.20 -41.94 0.47
C LYS A 488 -16.48 -43.20 -0.10
N VAL A 489 -17.21 -44.16 -0.52
CA VAL A 489 -16.64 -45.32 -1.20
C VAL A 489 -16.34 -44.92 -2.63
N ASP A 490 -15.07 -44.97 -2.95
CA ASP A 490 -14.55 -44.68 -4.30
C ASP A 490 -15.08 -45.73 -5.29
N VAL A 491 -16.05 -45.35 -6.12
CA VAL A 491 -16.71 -46.21 -7.08
C VAL A 491 -15.96 -46.27 -8.44
N VAL A 492 -14.73 -45.79 -8.44
CA VAL A 492 -13.89 -45.87 -9.63
C VAL A 492 -13.05 -47.14 -9.58
N PRO A 493 -13.16 -48.07 -10.52
CA PRO A 493 -12.38 -49.28 -10.51
C PRO A 493 -10.88 -48.96 -10.64
N ARG A 494 -10.12 -49.24 -9.59
CA ARG A 494 -8.66 -49.28 -9.66
C ARG A 494 -8.27 -50.46 -10.55
N VAL A 495 -7.81 -50.17 -11.74
CA VAL A 495 -7.15 -51.16 -12.58
C VAL A 495 -5.81 -51.52 -11.94
N ILE A 496 -5.76 -52.59 -11.19
CA ILE A 496 -4.52 -53.21 -10.75
C ILE A 496 -4.08 -54.14 -11.90
N VAL A 497 -3.05 -53.75 -12.62
CA VAL A 497 -2.33 -54.64 -13.53
C VAL A 497 -1.32 -55.45 -12.74
N GLY A 498 -1.64 -56.70 -12.47
CA GLY A 498 -0.71 -57.63 -11.82
C GLY A 498 -1.34 -59.00 -11.62
N ALA A 499 -0.91 -59.95 -12.40
CA ALA A 499 -1.38 -61.33 -12.48
C ALA A 499 -1.51 -62.04 -11.13
N ASN A 500 -2.63 -62.69 -10.86
CA ASN A 500 -2.68 -64.14 -10.73
C ASN A 500 -4.11 -64.66 -10.47
N LYS A 501 -4.29 -65.86 -10.95
CA LYS A 501 -5.47 -66.68 -10.95
C LYS A 501 -6.17 -66.83 -9.61
N ASP A 502 -7.46 -67.06 -9.77
CA ASP A 502 -8.42 -67.75 -8.94
C ASP A 502 -9.36 -66.92 -8.07
N SER A 503 -10.56 -67.31 -8.31
CA SER A 503 -11.81 -67.16 -7.56
C SER A 503 -12.65 -65.89 -7.85
N GLY A 504 -13.76 -66.24 -8.46
CA GLY A 504 -14.88 -65.38 -8.77
C GLY A 504 -15.43 -64.64 -7.56
N SER A 505 -15.62 -63.41 -7.83
CA SER A 505 -16.58 -62.60 -7.08
C SER A 505 -17.22 -61.66 -8.11
N GLY A 506 -18.33 -62.13 -8.62
CA GLY A 506 -19.19 -61.35 -9.50
C GLY A 506 -19.56 -60.04 -8.78
N ASN A 507 -19.41 -58.96 -9.52
CA ASN A 507 -19.78 -57.62 -9.09
C ASN A 507 -21.22 -57.60 -8.60
N ILE A 508 -21.43 -57.55 -7.28
CA ILE A 508 -22.75 -57.47 -6.63
C ILE A 508 -23.55 -56.30 -7.19
N MET A 509 -22.87 -55.25 -7.65
CA MET A 509 -23.49 -54.09 -8.31
C MET A 509 -24.09 -54.42 -9.67
N GLU A 510 -23.42 -55.25 -10.48
CA GLU A 510 -23.91 -55.65 -11.77
C GLU A 510 -25.10 -56.62 -11.61
N ALA A 511 -25.04 -57.52 -10.64
CA ALA A 511 -26.14 -58.41 -10.29
C ALA A 511 -27.35 -57.67 -9.73
N LEU A 512 -27.16 -56.65 -8.90
CA LEU A 512 -28.21 -55.79 -8.34
C LEU A 512 -28.86 -54.90 -9.40
N LEU A 513 -28.06 -54.33 -10.31
CA LEU A 513 -28.57 -53.52 -11.44
C LEU A 513 -29.32 -54.39 -12.47
N ALA A 514 -28.83 -55.59 -12.73
CA ALA A 514 -29.54 -56.57 -13.58
C ALA A 514 -30.84 -57.08 -12.94
N MET A 515 -30.85 -57.24 -11.61
CA MET A 515 -32.04 -57.68 -10.86
C MET A 515 -33.09 -56.56 -10.76
N LEU A 516 -32.69 -55.30 -10.66
CA LEU A 516 -33.58 -54.12 -10.66
C LEU A 516 -34.16 -53.80 -12.04
N LEU A 517 -33.42 -54.10 -13.10
CA LEU A 517 -33.87 -53.86 -14.48
C LEU A 517 -34.68 -55.03 -15.08
N SER A 518 -34.61 -56.24 -14.48
CA SER A 518 -35.24 -57.45 -15.02
C SER A 518 -36.63 -57.77 -14.48
N ASP A 519 -37.00 -57.19 -13.32
CA ASP A 519 -38.31 -57.52 -12.78
C ASP A 519 -39.26 -56.30 -12.81
N ARG A 520 -40.17 -56.31 -13.73
CA ARG A 520 -41.38 -55.50 -13.85
C ARG A 520 -41.36 -54.21 -14.70
N PHE A 521 -40.99 -54.33 -15.94
CA PHE A 521 -41.61 -53.50 -16.99
C PHE A 521 -42.76 -54.24 -17.73
N GLY A 522 -43.51 -55.01 -17.01
CA GLY A 522 -44.65 -55.69 -17.60
C GLY A 522 -45.76 -55.87 -16.57
N ALA A 523 -46.74 -55.06 -16.66
CA ALA A 523 -48.04 -55.04 -16.03
C ALA A 523 -48.23 -53.97 -14.98
N LEU A 524 -48.91 -52.92 -15.42
CA LEU A 524 -50.11 -52.42 -14.85
C LEU A 524 -50.46 -51.04 -15.46
N SER A 525 -51.08 -51.08 -16.60
CA SER A 525 -52.04 -50.05 -16.98
C SER A 525 -53.35 -50.44 -16.30
N ASN A 526 -53.79 -49.70 -15.37
CA ASN A 526 -55.15 -49.19 -15.23
C ASN A 526 -55.50 -48.77 -13.79
N GLU A 527 -56.19 -47.65 -13.71
CA GLU A 527 -57.07 -47.21 -12.67
C GLU A 527 -56.52 -46.69 -11.33
N ALA A 528 -56.33 -45.40 -11.28
CA ALA A 528 -56.92 -44.60 -10.19
C ALA A 528 -56.87 -43.10 -10.52
N GLN A 529 -57.89 -42.58 -11.17
CA GLN A 529 -58.21 -41.16 -11.12
C GLN A 529 -58.82 -40.81 -9.75
N GLY A 530 -57.95 -40.48 -8.82
CA GLY A 530 -58.34 -39.84 -7.55
C GLY A 530 -58.66 -38.36 -7.78
N LYS A 531 -59.80 -37.89 -7.30
CA LYS A 531 -60.16 -36.48 -7.30
C LYS A 531 -59.14 -35.64 -6.56
N ARG A 532 -58.70 -34.53 -7.16
CA ARG A 532 -57.82 -33.56 -6.54
C ARG A 532 -58.46 -32.92 -5.33
N SER A 533 -57.72 -32.63 -4.26
CA SER A 533 -58.20 -31.88 -3.14
C SER A 533 -58.38 -30.41 -3.56
N GLU A 534 -59.42 -29.74 -3.07
CA GLU A 534 -59.71 -28.33 -3.38
C GLU A 534 -58.56 -27.39 -2.98
N GLU A 535 -57.77 -27.73 -1.97
CA GLU A 535 -56.61 -26.98 -1.52
C GLU A 535 -55.46 -27.00 -2.56
N ALA A 536 -55.28 -28.11 -3.28
CA ALA A 536 -54.28 -28.23 -4.35
C ALA A 536 -54.63 -27.38 -5.57
N GLU A 537 -55.92 -27.19 -5.86
CA GLU A 537 -56.36 -26.34 -6.97
C GLU A 537 -56.24 -24.82 -6.61
N GLN A 538 -56.53 -24.45 -5.38
CA GLN A 538 -56.35 -23.08 -4.91
C GLN A 538 -54.88 -22.67 -4.93
N LEU A 539 -53.97 -23.53 -4.49
CA LEU A 539 -52.52 -23.24 -4.51
C LEU A 539 -51.98 -23.13 -5.93
N ARG A 540 -52.49 -23.91 -6.87
CA ARG A 540 -52.13 -23.84 -8.31
C ARG A 540 -52.60 -22.55 -8.97
N ALA A 541 -53.75 -22.04 -8.54
CA ALA A 541 -54.30 -20.76 -8.98
C ALA A 541 -53.47 -19.58 -8.46
N ASP A 542 -52.99 -19.66 -7.21
CA ASP A 542 -52.14 -18.65 -6.60
C ASP A 542 -50.72 -18.63 -7.19
N ILE A 543 -50.14 -19.78 -7.47
CA ILE A 543 -48.82 -19.86 -8.13
C ILE A 543 -48.91 -19.34 -9.58
N ARG A 544 -50.00 -19.66 -10.32
CA ARG A 544 -50.21 -19.08 -11.66
C ARG A 544 -50.39 -17.56 -11.63
N LYS A 545 -51.07 -17.04 -10.61
CA LYS A 545 -51.29 -15.61 -10.43
C LYS A 545 -49.99 -14.87 -10.09
N SER A 546 -49.09 -15.49 -9.33
CA SER A 546 -47.79 -14.92 -8.99
C SER A 546 -46.77 -14.95 -10.15
N MET A 547 -46.96 -15.82 -11.13
CA MET A 547 -46.12 -15.90 -12.32
C MET A 547 -46.52 -14.95 -13.46
N THR A 548 -47.75 -14.39 -13.39
CA THR A 548 -48.28 -13.45 -14.41
C THR A 548 -48.19 -11.98 -13.97
N THR A 549 -47.65 -11.73 -12.77
CA THR A 549 -47.45 -10.35 -12.26
C THR A 549 -45.94 -10.11 -12.05
N LYS A 550 -45.22 -10.09 -13.15
CA LYS A 550 -43.92 -9.47 -13.26
C LYS A 550 -43.77 -8.85 -14.64
#